data_8f343fc500800f19f7332949726bc9f8
#
_entry.id   8f343fc500800f19f7332949726bc9f8
#
_cell.length_a   1.000
_cell.length_b   1.000
_cell.length_c   1.000
_cell.angle_alpha   90.00
_cell.angle_beta   90.00
_cell.angle_gamma   90.00
#
_symmetry.space_group_name_H-M   'P 1'
#
loop_
_entity.id
_entity.type
_entity.pdbx_description
1 polymer ?
#
loop_
_entity_poly.entity_id
_entity_poly.type
_entity_poly.pdbx_seq_one_letter_code
_entity_poly.pdbx_strand_id
1 'polypeptide(L)'
;MALKDKQKWDEKYKNNPAPDKPVKLITDFAKLSSGTKALDVACGMGRHSKYLASIGFDVDALDISYVAIDSLQGIPHIYPKKVDFDTYTFPIDHYDLIICTYFLKRELFPKITEALKEGGIFIYETFLYHPDNENAPSNRSFLLEEGELELTFDHKYEIMHLSEYWDEDQQGAKTMKAAMVAKKKSGGMGDEDFGA
;
A
#
# COMPACT_ATOMS: atom_id res chain seq x y z
N MET A 1 -5.37 -18.07 -8.25
CA MET A 1 -5.76 -17.23 -7.09
C MET A 1 -6.94 -16.32 -7.41
N ALA A 2 -6.99 -15.68 -8.54
CA ALA A 2 -7.86 -14.57 -8.88
C ALA A 2 -9.39 -14.75 -8.73
N LEU A 3 -9.99 -15.85 -9.17
CA LEU A 3 -11.46 -15.99 -9.19
C LEU A 3 -12.09 -16.13 -7.80
N LYS A 4 -11.47 -16.92 -6.91
CA LYS A 4 -11.96 -17.12 -5.54
C LYS A 4 -11.77 -15.84 -4.69
N ASP A 5 -10.63 -15.16 -4.86
CA ASP A 5 -10.35 -13.92 -4.14
C ASP A 5 -11.28 -12.80 -4.61
N LYS A 6 -11.52 -12.68 -5.91
CA LYS A 6 -12.48 -11.74 -6.47
C LYS A 6 -13.88 -11.91 -5.88
N GLN A 7 -14.42 -13.14 -5.91
CA GLN A 7 -15.75 -13.43 -5.36
C GLN A 7 -15.85 -13.10 -3.87
N LYS A 8 -14.82 -13.49 -3.09
CA LYS A 8 -14.74 -13.20 -1.66
C LYS A 8 -14.78 -11.70 -1.37
N TRP A 9 -14.01 -10.90 -2.12
CA TRP A 9 -13.95 -9.45 -1.90
C TRP A 9 -15.22 -8.75 -2.41
N ASP A 10 -15.79 -9.16 -3.55
CA ASP A 10 -17.06 -8.64 -4.04
C ASP A 10 -18.18 -8.88 -3.03
N GLU A 11 -18.28 -10.06 -2.42
CA GLU A 11 -19.24 -10.37 -1.37
C GLU A 11 -19.01 -9.55 -0.10
N LYS A 12 -17.74 -9.42 0.31
CA LYS A 12 -17.37 -8.63 1.48
C LYS A 12 -17.81 -7.17 1.33
N TYR A 13 -17.50 -6.55 0.20
CA TYR A 13 -17.83 -5.13 -0.04
C TYR A 13 -19.32 -4.88 -0.25
N LYS A 14 -20.08 -5.87 -0.72
CA LYS A 14 -21.56 -5.77 -0.80
C LYS A 14 -22.23 -5.79 0.57
N ASN A 15 -21.67 -6.58 1.50
CA ASN A 15 -22.33 -6.89 2.76
C ASN A 15 -21.81 -6.06 3.95
N ASN A 16 -20.62 -5.51 3.83
CA ASN A 16 -19.99 -4.74 4.92
C ASN A 16 -19.56 -3.36 4.41
N PRO A 17 -20.05 -2.27 5.02
CA PRO A 17 -19.56 -0.95 4.70
C PRO A 17 -18.06 -0.88 5.02
N ALA A 18 -17.28 -0.42 4.04
CA ALA A 18 -15.87 -0.20 4.25
C ALA A 18 -15.64 1.01 5.17
N PRO A 19 -14.55 1.03 5.97
CA PRO A 19 -14.20 2.21 6.75
C PRO A 19 -14.01 3.43 5.82
N ASP A 20 -14.57 4.57 6.20
CA ASP A 20 -14.49 5.80 5.41
C ASP A 20 -13.23 6.62 5.72
N LYS A 21 -12.70 6.47 6.94
CA LYS A 21 -11.56 7.26 7.38
C LYS A 21 -10.24 6.66 6.88
N PRO A 22 -9.35 7.47 6.28
CA PRO A 22 -8.01 7.01 5.96
C PRO A 22 -7.21 6.68 7.22
N VAL A 23 -6.23 5.78 7.13
CA VAL A 23 -5.32 5.52 8.24
C VAL A 23 -4.45 6.75 8.52
N LYS A 24 -4.11 6.92 9.80
CA LYS A 24 -3.33 8.09 10.26
C LYS A 24 -1.99 8.22 9.54
N LEU A 25 -1.32 7.13 9.28
CA LEU A 25 -0.05 7.11 8.55
C LEU A 25 -0.15 7.84 7.20
N ILE A 26 -1.23 7.63 6.45
CA ILE A 26 -1.41 8.30 5.15
C ILE A 26 -1.72 9.77 5.33
N THR A 27 -2.57 10.15 6.29
CA THR A 27 -2.88 11.58 6.54
C THR A 27 -1.69 12.38 7.01
N ASP A 28 -0.79 11.76 7.76
CA ASP A 28 0.39 12.42 8.31
C ASP A 28 1.50 12.59 7.25
N PHE A 29 1.66 11.60 6.35
CA PHE A 29 2.85 11.51 5.51
C PHE A 29 2.62 11.66 4.00
N ALA A 30 1.39 11.60 3.49
CA ALA A 30 1.15 11.71 2.04
C ALA A 30 1.71 13.01 1.42
N LYS A 31 1.67 14.11 2.17
CA LYS A 31 2.16 15.43 1.74
C LYS A 31 3.69 15.54 1.65
N LEU A 32 4.43 14.52 2.05
CA LEU A 32 5.88 14.44 1.81
C LEU A 32 6.22 14.17 0.34
N SER A 33 5.26 13.69 -0.44
CA SER A 33 5.42 13.53 -1.88
C SER A 33 5.69 14.87 -2.54
N SER A 34 6.70 14.93 -3.41
CA SER A 34 7.05 16.12 -4.17
C SER A 34 6.20 16.35 -5.42
N GLY A 35 5.45 15.32 -5.84
CA GLY A 35 4.52 15.37 -6.96
C GLY A 35 3.14 14.86 -6.58
N THR A 36 2.22 14.82 -7.54
CA THR A 36 0.80 14.54 -7.29
C THR A 36 0.27 13.26 -7.94
N LYS A 37 1.10 12.50 -8.66
CA LYS A 37 0.66 11.23 -9.24
C LYS A 37 0.78 10.11 -8.21
N ALA A 38 -0.36 9.58 -7.76
CA ALA A 38 -0.40 8.55 -6.74
C ALA A 38 -0.95 7.21 -7.23
N LEU A 39 -0.56 6.14 -6.56
CA LEU A 39 -1.09 4.79 -6.73
C LEU A 39 -1.60 4.26 -5.40
N ASP A 40 -2.83 3.79 -5.37
CA ASP A 40 -3.44 3.07 -4.24
C ASP A 40 -3.57 1.59 -4.61
N VAL A 41 -2.69 0.76 -4.04
CA VAL A 41 -2.60 -0.69 -4.32
C VAL A 41 -3.58 -1.44 -3.43
N ALA A 42 -4.47 -2.24 -4.03
CA ALA A 42 -5.56 -2.92 -3.36
C ALA A 42 -6.47 -1.92 -2.60
N CYS A 43 -6.93 -0.92 -3.34
CA CYS A 43 -7.59 0.27 -2.80
C CYS A 43 -8.93 -0.01 -2.09
N GLY A 44 -9.54 -1.18 -2.29
CA GLY A 44 -10.87 -1.49 -1.79
C GLY A 44 -11.90 -0.43 -2.22
N MET A 45 -12.76 0.00 -1.30
CA MET A 45 -13.76 1.05 -1.54
C MET A 45 -13.17 2.47 -1.57
N GLY A 46 -11.83 2.59 -1.61
CA GLY A 46 -11.08 3.80 -1.92
C GLY A 46 -11.07 4.87 -0.84
N ARG A 47 -11.12 4.52 0.45
CA ARG A 47 -11.02 5.51 1.53
C ARG A 47 -9.76 6.38 1.43
N HIS A 48 -8.64 5.77 1.06
CA HIS A 48 -7.37 6.48 0.89
C HIS A 48 -7.31 7.21 -0.45
N SER A 49 -7.79 6.59 -1.53
CA SER A 49 -7.91 7.24 -2.85
C SER A 49 -8.73 8.53 -2.78
N LYS A 50 -9.89 8.50 -2.09
CA LYS A 50 -10.75 9.68 -1.88
C LYS A 50 -10.04 10.77 -1.09
N TYR A 51 -9.33 10.38 -0.02
CA TYR A 51 -8.54 11.33 0.75
C TYR A 51 -7.42 11.95 -0.09
N LEU A 52 -6.61 11.15 -0.79
CA LEU A 52 -5.52 11.66 -1.64
C LEU A 52 -6.05 12.59 -2.73
N ALA A 53 -7.14 12.23 -3.40
CA ALA A 53 -7.79 13.09 -4.39
C ALA A 53 -8.24 14.43 -3.77
N SER A 54 -8.80 14.41 -2.55
CA SER A 54 -9.25 15.63 -1.86
C SER A 54 -8.12 16.59 -1.49
N ILE A 55 -6.89 16.11 -1.42
CA ILE A 55 -5.69 16.93 -1.14
C ILE A 55 -4.83 17.19 -2.38
N GLY A 56 -5.35 16.89 -3.58
CA GLY A 56 -4.78 17.31 -4.86
C GLY A 56 -3.97 16.24 -5.61
N PHE A 57 -4.06 14.97 -5.23
CA PHE A 57 -3.45 13.88 -6.01
C PHE A 57 -4.35 13.39 -7.13
N ASP A 58 -3.74 13.01 -8.25
CA ASP A 58 -4.33 12.17 -9.28
C ASP A 58 -4.01 10.70 -8.95
N VAL A 59 -5.04 9.94 -8.61
CA VAL A 59 -4.88 8.61 -7.98
C VAL A 59 -5.30 7.49 -8.92
N ASP A 60 -4.37 6.64 -9.32
CA ASP A 60 -4.69 5.34 -9.90
C ASP A 60 -5.09 4.39 -8.75
N ALA A 61 -6.35 3.97 -8.73
CA ALA A 61 -6.91 3.11 -7.68
C ALA A 61 -7.11 1.69 -8.22
N LEU A 62 -6.30 0.74 -7.73
CA LEU A 62 -6.26 -0.61 -8.26
C LEU A 62 -6.83 -1.62 -7.24
N ASP A 63 -7.78 -2.44 -7.69
CA ASP A 63 -8.32 -3.56 -6.88
C ASP A 63 -8.78 -4.71 -7.78
N ILE A 64 -8.91 -5.90 -7.23
CA ILE A 64 -9.45 -7.07 -7.93
C ILE A 64 -10.98 -7.08 -7.92
N SER A 65 -11.61 -6.42 -6.95
CA SER A 65 -13.07 -6.40 -6.77
C SER A 65 -13.73 -5.45 -7.78
N TYR A 66 -14.68 -5.97 -8.52
CA TYR A 66 -15.52 -5.15 -9.39
C TYR A 66 -16.38 -4.17 -8.55
N VAL A 67 -16.92 -4.63 -7.42
CA VAL A 67 -17.77 -3.82 -6.53
C VAL A 67 -17.00 -2.61 -5.99
N ALA A 68 -15.75 -2.83 -5.56
CA ALA A 68 -14.88 -1.76 -5.09
C ALA A 68 -14.60 -0.73 -6.19
N ILE A 69 -14.18 -1.19 -7.36
CA ILE A 69 -13.83 -0.33 -8.49
C ILE A 69 -15.04 0.44 -9.04
N ASP A 70 -16.20 -0.21 -9.14
CA ASP A 70 -17.44 0.42 -9.59
C ASP A 70 -17.88 1.58 -8.67
N SER A 71 -17.67 1.43 -7.36
CA SER A 71 -18.00 2.47 -6.38
C SER A 71 -17.13 3.75 -6.49
N LEU A 72 -16.03 3.68 -7.23
CA LEU A 72 -15.11 4.80 -7.42
C LEU A 72 -15.28 5.49 -8.78
N GLN A 73 -16.12 4.96 -9.66
CA GLN A 73 -16.35 5.52 -10.99
C GLN A 73 -16.92 6.94 -10.90
N GLY A 74 -16.38 7.84 -11.73
CA GLY A 74 -16.85 9.22 -11.83
C GLY A 74 -16.42 10.14 -10.70
N ILE A 75 -15.64 9.66 -9.72
CA ILE A 75 -15.07 10.53 -8.69
C ILE A 75 -13.88 11.29 -9.29
N PRO A 76 -13.88 12.64 -9.24
CA PRO A 76 -12.80 13.44 -9.79
C PRO A 76 -11.44 13.05 -9.21
N HIS A 77 -10.39 13.04 -10.06
CA HIS A 77 -9.02 12.71 -9.70
C HIS A 77 -8.78 11.27 -9.21
N ILE A 78 -9.78 10.38 -9.34
CA ILE A 78 -9.62 8.95 -9.08
C ILE A 78 -9.80 8.19 -10.40
N TYR A 79 -8.84 7.36 -10.74
CA TYR A 79 -8.81 6.53 -11.93
C TYR A 79 -8.88 5.05 -11.53
N PRO A 80 -10.08 4.54 -11.26
CA PRO A 80 -10.25 3.18 -10.76
C PRO A 80 -10.07 2.15 -11.86
N LYS A 81 -9.28 1.12 -11.59
CA LYS A 81 -9.02 0.04 -12.53
C LYS A 81 -9.06 -1.32 -11.83
N LYS A 82 -9.89 -2.22 -12.35
CA LYS A 82 -9.92 -3.61 -11.89
C LYS A 82 -8.70 -4.34 -12.44
N VAL A 83 -7.88 -4.90 -11.55
CA VAL A 83 -6.66 -5.62 -11.90
C VAL A 83 -6.52 -6.92 -11.12
N ASP A 84 -5.85 -7.89 -11.72
CA ASP A 84 -5.29 -9.04 -11.02
C ASP A 84 -3.79 -8.83 -10.86
N PHE A 85 -3.32 -8.68 -9.63
CA PHE A 85 -1.91 -8.44 -9.36
C PHE A 85 -0.99 -9.61 -9.73
N ASP A 86 -1.50 -10.79 -10.01
CA ASP A 86 -0.71 -11.90 -10.54
C ASP A 86 -0.22 -11.62 -11.98
N THR A 87 -1.00 -10.87 -12.74
CA THR A 87 -0.73 -10.57 -14.16
C THR A 87 -0.56 -9.09 -14.49
N TYR A 88 -0.86 -8.20 -13.54
CA TYR A 88 -0.77 -6.76 -13.78
C TYR A 88 0.68 -6.29 -13.91
N THR A 89 0.92 -5.48 -14.94
CA THR A 89 2.21 -4.82 -15.16
C THR A 89 2.11 -3.37 -14.73
N PHE A 90 2.92 -2.99 -13.77
CA PHE A 90 3.02 -1.61 -13.31
C PHE A 90 3.84 -0.78 -14.31
N PRO A 91 3.49 0.50 -14.53
CA PRO A 91 4.38 1.41 -15.25
C PRO A 91 5.65 1.66 -14.45
N ILE A 92 6.78 1.85 -15.13
CA ILE A 92 8.08 2.12 -14.48
C ILE A 92 8.24 3.63 -14.27
N ASP A 93 8.85 4.04 -13.13
CA ASP A 93 9.16 5.44 -12.78
C ASP A 93 7.99 6.41 -13.02
N HIS A 94 6.82 6.03 -12.56
CA HIS A 94 5.58 6.73 -12.91
C HIS A 94 4.94 7.47 -11.74
N TYR A 95 5.02 6.93 -10.52
CA TYR A 95 4.31 7.46 -9.37
C TYR A 95 5.23 8.27 -8.44
N ASP A 96 4.72 9.38 -7.94
CA ASP A 96 5.36 10.21 -6.91
C ASP A 96 5.06 9.68 -5.51
N LEU A 97 3.88 9.03 -5.36
CA LEU A 97 3.42 8.41 -4.13
C LEU A 97 2.80 7.04 -4.45
N ILE A 98 3.22 6.01 -3.73
CA ILE A 98 2.52 4.71 -3.72
C ILE A 98 2.09 4.41 -2.30
N ILE A 99 0.84 4.00 -2.14
CA ILE A 99 0.31 3.53 -0.87
C ILE A 99 -0.22 2.12 -1.00
N CYS A 100 -0.07 1.32 0.05
CA CYS A 100 -0.65 -0.01 0.15
C CYS A 100 -0.97 -0.30 1.62
N THR A 101 -2.22 -0.62 1.93
CA THR A 101 -2.64 -0.91 3.31
C THR A 101 -3.46 -2.19 3.39
N TYR A 102 -3.18 -2.99 4.41
CA TYR A 102 -3.89 -4.24 4.71
C TYR A 102 -3.93 -5.24 3.55
N PHE A 103 -2.90 -5.19 2.73
CA PHE A 103 -2.69 -6.11 1.63
C PHE A 103 -1.21 -6.50 1.58
N LEU A 104 -0.91 -7.80 1.64
CA LEU A 104 0.46 -8.33 1.59
C LEU A 104 0.59 -9.32 0.44
N LYS A 105 1.43 -8.96 -0.51
CA LYS A 105 1.91 -9.82 -1.59
C LYS A 105 3.36 -9.44 -1.88
N ARG A 106 4.28 -10.22 -1.31
CA ARG A 106 5.73 -9.91 -1.31
C ARG A 106 6.31 -9.77 -2.71
N GLU A 107 5.78 -10.53 -3.67
CA GLU A 107 6.19 -10.47 -5.08
C GLU A 107 5.91 -9.12 -5.75
N LEU A 108 5.09 -8.27 -5.13
CA LEU A 108 4.84 -6.91 -5.63
C LEU A 108 5.87 -5.89 -5.16
N PHE A 109 6.62 -6.13 -4.10
CA PHE A 109 7.58 -5.16 -3.59
C PHE A 109 8.62 -4.69 -4.63
N PRO A 110 9.26 -5.60 -5.41
CA PRO A 110 10.13 -5.16 -6.49
C PRO A 110 9.40 -4.32 -7.55
N LYS A 111 8.20 -4.74 -7.96
CA LYS A 111 7.39 -4.04 -8.97
C LYS A 111 6.94 -2.65 -8.50
N ILE A 112 6.57 -2.52 -7.22
CA ILE A 112 6.24 -1.25 -6.58
C ILE A 112 7.47 -0.33 -6.57
N THR A 113 8.65 -0.88 -6.24
CA THR A 113 9.91 -0.13 -6.27
C THR A 113 10.23 0.40 -7.67
N GLU A 114 10.01 -0.41 -8.72
CA GLU A 114 10.21 0.01 -10.11
C GLU A 114 9.19 1.07 -10.55
N ALA A 115 7.94 0.95 -10.10
CA ALA A 115 6.87 1.89 -10.45
C ALA A 115 7.01 3.26 -9.77
N LEU A 116 7.70 3.31 -8.64
CA LEU A 116 7.94 4.54 -7.89
C LEU A 116 9.11 5.31 -8.51
N LYS A 117 8.94 6.61 -8.74
CA LYS A 117 10.02 7.51 -9.19
C LYS A 117 11.11 7.61 -8.13
N GLU A 118 12.31 7.98 -8.56
CA GLU A 118 13.36 8.42 -7.63
C GLU A 118 12.88 9.60 -6.78
N GLY A 119 13.15 9.55 -5.49
CA GLY A 119 12.61 10.53 -4.53
C GLY A 119 11.12 10.36 -4.22
N GLY A 120 10.42 9.43 -4.86
CA GLY A 120 9.03 9.10 -4.58
C GLY A 120 8.86 8.45 -3.21
N ILE A 121 7.65 8.55 -2.66
CA ILE A 121 7.31 8.08 -1.31
C ILE A 121 6.50 6.79 -1.40
N PHE A 122 6.89 5.77 -0.63
CA PHE A 122 6.11 4.56 -0.40
C PHE A 122 5.60 4.54 1.03
N ILE A 123 4.27 4.44 1.20
CA ILE A 123 3.61 4.31 2.50
C ILE A 123 2.97 2.94 2.56
N TYR A 124 3.34 2.16 3.56
CA TYR A 124 2.88 0.80 3.72
C TYR A 124 2.48 0.51 5.17
N GLU A 125 1.33 -0.14 5.36
CA GLU A 125 0.86 -0.60 6.67
C GLU A 125 0.07 -1.88 6.51
N THR A 126 0.41 -2.90 7.29
CA THR A 126 -0.36 -4.14 7.34
C THR A 126 -0.16 -4.89 8.65
N PHE A 127 -0.80 -6.04 8.75
CA PHE A 127 -0.73 -6.91 9.91
C PHE A 127 0.66 -7.55 10.05
N LEU A 128 1.14 -7.59 11.30
CA LEU A 128 2.35 -8.26 11.71
C LEU A 128 1.98 -9.52 12.51
N TYR A 129 2.72 -10.58 12.36
CA TYR A 129 2.52 -11.76 13.16
C TYR A 129 2.90 -11.53 14.62
N HIS A 130 1.98 -11.88 15.50
CA HIS A 130 2.23 -12.05 16.92
C HIS A 130 1.31 -13.15 17.47
N PRO A 131 1.78 -14.02 18.40
CA PRO A 131 0.93 -15.11 18.94
C PRO A 131 -0.32 -14.58 19.67
N ASP A 132 -0.26 -13.38 20.23
CA ASP A 132 -1.37 -12.75 20.97
C ASP A 132 -2.29 -11.88 20.08
N ASN A 133 -2.17 -11.98 18.76
CA ASN A 133 -3.13 -11.32 17.87
C ASN A 133 -4.54 -11.86 18.06
N GLU A 134 -5.50 -10.98 18.34
CA GLU A 134 -6.90 -11.35 18.56
C GLU A 134 -7.75 -11.22 17.28
N ASN A 135 -7.41 -10.27 16.40
CA ASN A 135 -8.19 -9.97 15.19
C ASN A 135 -7.29 -9.76 13.95
N ALA A 136 -6.36 -10.66 13.70
CA ALA A 136 -5.52 -10.69 12.50
C ALA A 136 -5.98 -11.79 11.53
N PRO A 137 -5.58 -11.73 10.24
CA PRO A 137 -5.76 -12.83 9.33
C PRO A 137 -5.18 -14.15 9.88
N SER A 138 -5.95 -15.24 9.79
CA SER A 138 -5.52 -16.56 10.27
C SER A 138 -4.41 -17.19 9.40
N ASN A 139 -4.35 -16.82 8.12
CA ASN A 139 -3.32 -17.30 7.22
C ASN A 139 -2.02 -16.50 7.41
N ARG A 140 -0.98 -17.19 7.87
CA ARG A 140 0.35 -16.61 8.12
C ARG A 140 0.96 -15.88 6.92
N SER A 141 0.67 -16.30 5.70
CA SER A 141 1.19 -15.66 4.49
C SER A 141 0.71 -14.22 4.29
N PHE A 142 -0.35 -13.80 5.01
CA PHE A 142 -0.88 -12.43 5.00
C PHE A 142 -0.34 -11.56 6.14
N LEU A 143 0.60 -12.08 6.92
CA LEU A 143 1.22 -11.39 8.04
C LEU A 143 2.70 -11.17 7.76
N LEU A 144 3.19 -9.97 8.07
CA LEU A 144 4.62 -9.70 8.08
C LEU A 144 5.30 -10.41 9.25
N GLU A 145 6.59 -10.63 9.13
CA GLU A 145 7.47 -11.02 10.24
C GLU A 145 8.09 -9.78 10.89
N GLU A 146 8.52 -9.90 12.15
CA GLU A 146 9.24 -8.86 12.87
C GLU A 146 10.49 -8.41 12.09
N GLY A 147 10.67 -7.10 11.91
CA GLY A 147 11.79 -6.52 11.18
C GLY A 147 11.75 -6.70 9.65
N GLU A 148 10.74 -7.35 9.09
CA GLU A 148 10.70 -7.68 7.66
C GLU A 148 10.71 -6.43 6.77
N LEU A 149 10.01 -5.36 7.15
CA LEU A 149 9.98 -4.15 6.33
C LEU A 149 11.35 -3.48 6.24
N GLU A 150 12.07 -3.38 7.34
CA GLU A 150 13.41 -2.81 7.36
C GLU A 150 14.35 -3.62 6.46
N LEU A 151 14.42 -4.92 6.66
CA LEU A 151 15.27 -5.83 5.88
C LEU A 151 14.95 -5.80 4.38
N THR A 152 13.69 -5.57 4.02
CA THR A 152 13.24 -5.58 2.62
C THR A 152 13.59 -4.27 1.90
N PHE A 153 13.52 -3.13 2.60
CA PHE A 153 13.53 -1.82 1.94
C PHE A 153 14.77 -0.94 2.21
N ASP A 154 15.58 -1.22 3.24
CA ASP A 154 16.73 -0.37 3.64
C ASP A 154 17.74 -0.10 2.51
N HIS A 155 17.95 -1.06 1.61
CA HIS A 155 18.94 -0.93 0.53
C HIS A 155 18.57 0.12 -0.52
N LYS A 156 17.28 0.20 -0.88
CA LYS A 156 16.78 1.05 -1.97
C LYS A 156 16.04 2.30 -1.48
N TYR A 157 15.77 2.37 -0.18
CA TYR A 157 14.99 3.44 0.41
C TYR A 157 15.70 4.10 1.58
N GLU A 158 15.42 5.37 1.77
CA GLU A 158 15.60 6.08 3.02
C GLU A 158 14.33 5.87 3.86
N ILE A 159 14.44 5.15 4.96
CA ILE A 159 13.32 4.89 5.87
C ILE A 159 13.07 6.15 6.70
N MET A 160 11.93 6.79 6.47
CA MET A 160 11.52 8.03 7.15
C MET A 160 10.69 7.76 8.41
N HIS A 161 9.95 6.66 8.41
CA HIS A 161 9.17 6.18 9.55
C HIS A 161 9.09 4.66 9.48
N LEU A 162 9.31 4.02 10.61
CA LEU A 162 9.15 2.58 10.78
C LEU A 162 8.64 2.32 12.18
N SER A 163 7.57 1.56 12.31
CA SER A 163 7.03 1.17 13.61
C SER A 163 6.32 -0.18 13.54
N GLU A 164 6.52 -0.96 14.58
CA GLU A 164 5.73 -2.15 14.86
C GLU A 164 4.97 -1.87 16.15
N TYR A 165 3.63 -1.99 16.13
CA TYR A 165 2.82 -1.49 17.21
C TYR A 165 1.52 -2.27 17.38
N TRP A 166 1.01 -2.28 18.59
CA TRP A 166 -0.32 -2.77 18.90
C TRP A 166 -1.37 -1.73 18.52
N ASP A 167 -2.37 -2.18 17.76
CA ASP A 167 -3.58 -1.43 17.48
C ASP A 167 -4.78 -2.15 18.10
N GLU A 168 -5.79 -1.39 18.48
CA GLU A 168 -7.00 -1.88 19.13
C GLU A 168 -8.22 -1.45 18.29
N ASP A 169 -9.07 -2.39 17.93
CA ASP A 169 -10.30 -2.10 17.22
C ASP A 169 -11.39 -1.53 18.16
N GLN A 170 -12.53 -1.16 17.59
CA GLN A 170 -13.65 -0.58 18.35
C GLN A 170 -14.24 -1.52 19.40
N GLN A 171 -14.00 -2.83 19.28
CA GLN A 171 -14.41 -3.86 20.21
C GLN A 171 -13.35 -4.18 21.27
N GLY A 172 -12.19 -3.54 21.19
CA GLY A 172 -11.07 -3.74 22.10
C GLY A 172 -10.15 -4.90 21.73
N ALA A 173 -10.35 -5.53 20.56
CA ALA A 173 -9.48 -6.61 20.09
C ALA A 173 -8.15 -6.05 19.59
N LYS A 174 -7.05 -6.62 20.09
CA LYS A 174 -5.69 -6.16 19.80
C LYS A 174 -5.07 -6.90 18.63
N THR A 175 -4.36 -6.16 17.81
CA THR A 175 -3.67 -6.70 16.64
C THR A 175 -2.35 -6.00 16.44
N MET A 176 -1.28 -6.77 16.23
CA MET A 176 0.04 -6.24 15.91
C MET A 176 0.09 -5.80 14.44
N LYS A 177 0.64 -4.63 14.18
CA LYS A 177 0.81 -4.04 12.86
C LYS A 177 2.22 -3.55 12.65
N ALA A 178 2.63 -3.48 11.39
CA ALA A 178 3.84 -2.79 10.97
C ALA A 178 3.49 -1.68 9.98
N ALA A 179 4.12 -0.53 10.15
CA ALA A 179 3.93 0.66 9.36
C ALA A 179 5.27 1.23 8.91
N MET A 180 5.36 1.62 7.65
CA MET A 180 6.57 2.18 7.05
C MET A 180 6.23 3.37 6.14
N VAL A 181 7.05 4.42 6.22
CA VAL A 181 7.15 5.48 5.22
C VAL A 181 8.58 5.53 4.74
N ALA A 182 8.78 5.37 3.46
CA ALA A 182 10.10 5.27 2.86
C ALA A 182 10.19 6.09 1.57
N LYS A 183 11.32 6.74 1.37
CA LYS A 183 11.64 7.52 0.17
C LYS A 183 12.60 6.73 -0.70
N LYS A 184 12.26 6.50 -1.97
CA LYS A 184 13.16 5.80 -2.91
C LYS A 184 14.42 6.63 -3.12
N LYS A 185 15.58 6.03 -2.87
CA LYS A 185 16.88 6.66 -3.12
C LYS A 185 17.06 6.90 -4.61
N SER A 186 17.70 8.00 -4.97
CA SER A 186 18.21 8.20 -6.33
C SER A 186 19.26 7.15 -6.61
N GLY A 187 19.22 6.52 -7.77
CA GLY A 187 20.27 5.62 -8.23
C GLY A 187 21.55 6.45 -8.40
N GLY A 188 22.40 6.49 -7.39
CA GLY A 188 23.77 6.95 -7.58
C GLY A 188 24.40 6.10 -8.66
N MET A 189 24.92 6.71 -9.73
CA MET A 189 25.93 6.05 -10.53
C MET A 189 26.99 5.57 -9.55
N GLY A 190 27.12 4.24 -9.41
CA GLY A 190 28.21 3.68 -8.64
C GLY A 190 29.50 4.33 -9.12
N ASP A 191 30.22 4.98 -8.23
CA ASP A 191 31.61 5.25 -8.43
C ASP A 191 32.27 3.90 -8.71
N GLU A 192 32.35 3.54 -9.99
CA GLU A 192 33.33 2.57 -10.43
C GLU A 192 34.68 3.22 -10.16
N ASP A 193 35.22 2.91 -8.99
CA ASP A 193 36.62 3.20 -8.64
C ASP A 193 37.49 2.40 -9.62
N PHE A 194 37.76 3.00 -10.78
CA PHE A 194 38.83 2.58 -11.65
C PHE A 194 40.14 2.97 -10.96
N GLY A 195 40.51 2.16 -9.97
CA GLY A 195 41.87 2.15 -9.44
C GLY A 195 42.83 1.78 -10.56
N ALA A 196 43.62 2.75 -10.96
CA ALA A 196 44.80 2.59 -11.80
C ALA A 196 45.94 1.91 -11.04
#